data_830d90f712f15aaa8133182a6dd5cb68
#
_entry.id   830d90f712f15aaa8133182a6dd5cb68
#
_cell.length_a   1.000
_cell.length_b   1.000
_cell.length_c   1.000
_cell.angle_alpha   90.00
_cell.angle_beta   90.00
_cell.angle_gamma   90.00
#
_symmetry.space_group_name_H-M   'P 1'
#
loop_
_entity.id
_entity.type
_entity.pdbx_description
1 polymer ?
#
loop_
_entity_poly.entity_id
_entity_poly.type
_entity_poly.pdbx_seq_one_letter_code
_entity_poly.pdbx_strand_id
1 'polypeptide(L)'
;MTRTAKIAEIFDSIQGEGPYIGYRQLFIRFCGCNLLCDYCDTEFDKGDEYSLEELLEKIKSFEHVVKFWHSVSLTGGEPLVQYEFLKEFLPELKKLNLKIYLETNGTMPKALEKVIDFIDIVSMDFKLDSSAKIGDIYSKHDKFLEICKDKDVFAKLVFDETIRNFEIDECISLAKKYNIPLVLQPKMDGNKIAVSHNKIVKIFNLFTEKYHNTRLIGQVHKFFDIR
;
A
#
# COMPACT_ATOMS: atom_id res chain seq x y z
N MET A 1 5.14 -11.94 -27.84
CA MET A 1 5.59 -12.56 -26.58
C MET A 1 4.56 -12.19 -25.54
N THR A 2 3.91 -13.16 -24.92
CA THR A 2 2.99 -12.94 -23.80
C THR A 2 3.80 -12.37 -22.63
N ARG A 3 3.35 -11.24 -22.08
CA ARG A 3 4.03 -10.66 -20.90
C ARG A 3 3.72 -11.52 -19.69
N THR A 4 4.70 -11.74 -18.82
CA THR A 4 4.56 -12.42 -17.56
C THR A 4 4.76 -11.44 -16.41
N ALA A 5 4.18 -11.75 -15.25
CA ALA A 5 4.47 -11.09 -13.99
C ALA A 5 5.16 -12.04 -13.02
N LYS A 6 6.13 -11.54 -12.28
CA LYS A 6 6.76 -12.29 -11.20
C LYS A 6 5.99 -12.04 -9.91
N ILE A 7 5.35 -13.07 -9.37
CA ILE A 7 4.47 -13.02 -8.20
C ILE A 7 5.12 -13.81 -7.05
N ALA A 8 5.32 -13.16 -5.93
CA ALA A 8 5.87 -13.80 -4.74
C ALA A 8 4.81 -14.66 -4.03
N GLU A 9 3.56 -14.19 -3.99
CA GLU A 9 2.51 -14.86 -3.22
C GLU A 9 1.11 -14.46 -3.70
N ILE A 10 0.16 -15.40 -3.65
CA ILE A 10 -1.28 -15.12 -3.84
C ILE A 10 -2.01 -15.78 -2.68
N PHE A 11 -2.73 -15.01 -1.88
CA PHE A 11 -3.38 -15.51 -0.68
C PHE A 11 -4.66 -14.73 -0.32
N ASP A 12 -5.59 -15.42 0.31
CA ASP A 12 -6.81 -14.88 0.88
C ASP A 12 -6.59 -14.52 2.35
N SER A 13 -6.90 -13.29 2.72
CA SER A 13 -6.74 -12.82 4.09
C SER A 13 -7.64 -11.61 4.39
N ILE A 14 -7.44 -11.00 5.55
CA ILE A 14 -8.07 -9.72 5.93
C ILE A 14 -7.06 -8.58 5.78
N GLN A 15 -7.54 -7.40 5.35
CA GLN A 15 -6.74 -6.18 5.37
C GLN A 15 -6.40 -5.81 6.81
N GLY A 16 -5.11 -5.74 7.11
CA GLY A 16 -4.61 -5.44 8.46
C GLY A 16 -4.20 -3.99 8.67
N GLU A 17 -4.32 -3.12 7.66
CA GLU A 17 -3.82 -1.76 7.68
C GLU A 17 -4.82 -0.74 7.12
N GLY A 18 -4.68 0.51 7.55
CA GLY A 18 -5.44 1.62 7.01
C GLY A 18 -6.94 1.57 7.32
N PRO A 19 -7.77 2.39 6.63
CA PRO A 19 -9.21 2.50 6.88
C PRO A 19 -10.01 1.23 6.55
N TYR A 20 -9.40 0.31 5.80
CA TYR A 20 -10.02 -0.93 5.32
C TYR A 20 -9.71 -2.15 6.19
N ILE A 21 -9.21 -1.94 7.41
CA ILE A 21 -8.99 -3.01 8.39
C ILE A 21 -10.23 -3.90 8.53
N GLY A 22 -10.00 -5.23 8.55
CA GLY A 22 -11.03 -6.24 8.76
C GLY A 22 -11.77 -6.68 7.50
N TYR A 23 -11.61 -5.98 6.38
CA TYR A 23 -12.18 -6.44 5.11
C TYR A 23 -11.40 -7.64 4.56
N ARG A 24 -12.12 -8.64 4.10
CA ARG A 24 -11.54 -9.79 3.40
C ARG A 24 -11.10 -9.39 2.01
N GLN A 25 -9.84 -9.65 1.68
CA GLN A 25 -9.23 -9.34 0.39
C GLN A 25 -8.46 -10.54 -0.16
N LEU A 26 -8.40 -10.63 -1.49
CA LEU A 26 -7.43 -11.49 -2.16
C LEU A 26 -6.17 -10.66 -2.41
N PHE A 27 -5.05 -11.08 -1.84
CA PHE A 27 -3.76 -10.40 -2.00
C PHE A 27 -2.96 -11.02 -3.13
N ILE A 28 -2.42 -10.19 -4.00
CA ILE A 28 -1.45 -10.55 -5.03
C ILE A 28 -0.17 -9.77 -4.72
N ARG A 29 0.85 -10.46 -4.26
CA ARG A 29 2.14 -9.89 -3.87
C ARG A 29 3.12 -9.98 -5.04
N PHE A 30 3.38 -8.85 -5.68
CA PHE A 30 4.32 -8.73 -6.78
C PHE A 30 5.76 -8.72 -6.29
N CYS A 31 6.66 -9.35 -7.07
CA CYS A 31 8.11 -9.26 -6.86
C CYS A 31 8.67 -7.94 -7.38
N GLY A 32 9.82 -7.56 -6.80
CA GLY A 32 10.56 -6.35 -7.17
C GLY A 32 10.06 -5.09 -6.49
N CYS A 33 10.98 -4.19 -6.20
CA CYS A 33 10.71 -2.87 -5.66
C CYS A 33 11.72 -1.87 -6.22
N ASN A 34 11.33 -0.63 -6.39
CA ASN A 34 12.20 0.46 -6.80
C ASN A 34 12.82 1.22 -5.59
N LEU A 35 12.52 0.80 -4.37
CA LEU A 35 13.08 1.31 -3.11
C LEU A 35 13.73 0.18 -2.31
N LEU A 36 14.68 0.55 -1.43
CA LEU A 36 15.34 -0.33 -0.48
C LEU A 36 15.15 0.25 0.93
N CYS A 37 13.96 0.07 1.50
CA CYS A 37 13.64 0.59 2.83
C CYS A 37 14.30 -0.23 3.94
N ASP A 38 14.88 0.44 4.93
CA ASP A 38 15.58 -0.18 6.07
C ASP A 38 14.70 -1.14 6.89
N TYR A 39 13.41 -0.84 7.01
CA TYR A 39 12.44 -1.66 7.77
C TYR A 39 11.62 -2.63 6.92
N CYS A 40 12.02 -2.88 5.67
CA CYS A 40 11.25 -3.76 4.79
C CYS A 40 11.27 -5.21 5.31
N ASP A 41 10.08 -5.75 5.59
CA ASP A 41 9.87 -7.12 6.08
C ASP A 41 9.37 -8.06 4.97
N THR A 42 9.27 -7.57 3.73
CA THR A 42 8.76 -8.35 2.60
C THR A 42 9.89 -8.99 1.81
N GLU A 43 9.86 -10.31 1.68
CA GLU A 43 10.69 -11.05 0.73
C GLU A 43 10.05 -10.97 -0.66
N PHE A 44 10.56 -10.09 -1.53
CA PHE A 44 10.00 -9.86 -2.87
C PHE A 44 10.95 -10.27 -4.01
N ASP A 45 12.07 -10.92 -3.72
CA ASP A 45 13.03 -11.34 -4.73
C ASP A 45 12.72 -12.74 -5.29
N LYS A 46 12.00 -13.56 -4.52
CA LYS A 46 11.59 -14.90 -4.90
C LYS A 46 10.13 -14.94 -5.27
N GLY A 47 9.81 -15.60 -6.37
CA GLY A 47 8.44 -15.79 -6.84
C GLY A 47 8.40 -16.52 -8.16
N ASP A 48 7.18 -16.95 -8.54
CA ASP A 48 6.92 -17.64 -9.78
C ASP A 48 6.47 -16.65 -10.87
N GLU A 49 6.76 -16.99 -12.13
CA GLU A 49 6.26 -16.24 -13.27
C GLU A 49 4.87 -16.74 -13.65
N TYR A 50 3.96 -15.78 -13.85
CA TYR A 50 2.59 -16.04 -14.31
C TYR A 50 2.32 -15.29 -15.61
N SER A 51 1.78 -15.97 -16.60
CA SER A 51 1.08 -15.32 -17.70
C SER A 51 -0.23 -14.70 -17.20
N LEU A 52 -0.85 -13.87 -18.03
CA LEU A 52 -2.15 -13.26 -17.72
C LEU A 52 -3.21 -14.35 -17.47
N GLU A 53 -3.27 -15.36 -18.32
CA GLU A 53 -4.23 -16.46 -18.25
C GLU A 53 -4.04 -17.28 -16.98
N GLU A 54 -2.79 -17.66 -16.66
CA GLU A 54 -2.47 -18.43 -15.44
C GLU A 54 -2.84 -17.67 -14.16
N LEU A 55 -2.59 -16.35 -14.13
CA LEU A 55 -2.94 -15.54 -12.96
C LEU A 55 -4.46 -15.42 -12.79
N LEU A 56 -5.21 -15.22 -13.87
CA LEU A 56 -6.67 -15.18 -13.83
C LEU A 56 -7.29 -16.53 -13.42
N GLU A 57 -6.75 -17.65 -13.92
CA GLU A 57 -7.18 -18.98 -13.49
C GLU A 57 -6.88 -19.22 -12.01
N LYS A 58 -5.72 -18.78 -11.54
CA LYS A 58 -5.36 -18.86 -10.13
C LYS A 58 -6.34 -18.08 -9.25
N ILE A 59 -6.71 -16.86 -9.63
CA ILE A 59 -7.71 -16.05 -8.91
C ILE A 59 -9.06 -16.77 -8.87
N LYS A 60 -9.53 -17.27 -10.01
CA LYS A 60 -10.79 -18.03 -10.10
C LYS A 60 -10.79 -19.29 -9.23
N SER A 61 -9.64 -19.93 -9.05
CA SER A 61 -9.54 -21.10 -8.18
C SER A 61 -9.87 -20.83 -6.72
N PHE A 62 -9.70 -19.60 -6.24
CA PHE A 62 -10.11 -19.20 -4.90
C PHE A 62 -11.63 -19.01 -4.77
N GLU A 63 -12.36 -18.72 -5.86
CA GLU A 63 -13.82 -18.54 -5.83
C GLU A 63 -14.57 -19.80 -5.39
N HIS A 64 -13.96 -20.98 -5.53
CA HIS A 64 -14.53 -22.24 -5.02
C HIS A 64 -14.53 -22.30 -3.48
N VAL A 65 -13.65 -21.54 -2.82
CA VAL A 65 -13.48 -21.52 -1.36
C VAL A 65 -14.09 -20.24 -0.76
N VAL A 66 -13.96 -19.12 -1.46
CA VAL A 66 -14.37 -17.78 -0.99
C VAL A 66 -15.44 -17.24 -1.92
N LYS A 67 -16.62 -16.94 -1.39
CA LYS A 67 -17.74 -16.41 -2.16
C LYS A 67 -17.69 -14.89 -2.36
N PHE A 68 -16.91 -14.17 -1.58
CA PHE A 68 -16.88 -12.72 -1.61
C PHE A 68 -15.57 -12.15 -1.08
N TRP A 69 -14.96 -11.26 -1.85
CA TRP A 69 -13.92 -10.35 -1.42
C TRP A 69 -14.40 -8.90 -1.54
N HIS A 70 -13.98 -8.07 -0.61
CA HIS A 70 -14.17 -6.63 -0.72
C HIS A 70 -13.41 -6.09 -1.96
N SER A 71 -12.18 -6.57 -2.15
CA SER A 71 -11.31 -6.16 -3.27
C SER A 71 -10.17 -7.16 -3.48
N VAL A 72 -9.50 -7.04 -4.63
CA VAL A 72 -8.19 -7.64 -4.86
C VAL A 72 -7.12 -6.60 -4.51
N SER A 73 -6.25 -6.93 -3.57
CA SER A 73 -5.13 -6.08 -3.15
C SER A 73 -3.88 -6.41 -3.94
N LEU A 74 -3.43 -5.45 -4.72
CA LEU A 74 -2.15 -5.49 -5.41
C LEU A 74 -1.11 -4.92 -4.47
N THR A 75 -0.21 -5.75 -3.99
CA THR A 75 0.81 -5.42 -2.99
C THR A 75 2.16 -6.02 -3.37
N GLY A 76 3.14 -6.03 -2.49
CA GLY A 76 4.42 -6.71 -2.69
C GLY A 76 5.60 -5.84 -2.34
N GLY A 77 6.62 -5.80 -3.21
CA GLY A 77 7.63 -4.76 -3.18
C GLY A 77 6.99 -3.45 -3.63
N GLU A 78 6.90 -3.25 -4.94
CA GLU A 78 6.11 -2.15 -5.54
C GLU A 78 5.40 -2.70 -6.79
N PRO A 79 4.07 -2.85 -6.79
CA PRO A 79 3.33 -3.41 -7.93
C PRO A 79 3.55 -2.65 -9.23
N LEU A 80 3.71 -1.33 -9.15
CA LEU A 80 3.90 -0.47 -10.31
C LEU A 80 5.24 -0.68 -11.04
N VAL A 81 6.19 -1.41 -10.47
CA VAL A 81 7.39 -1.85 -11.19
C VAL A 81 7.01 -2.75 -12.38
N GLN A 82 5.92 -3.50 -12.23
CA GLN A 82 5.40 -4.39 -13.27
C GLN A 82 4.18 -3.77 -14.01
N TYR A 83 4.11 -2.45 -14.11
CA TYR A 83 2.96 -1.72 -14.69
C TYR A 83 2.63 -2.13 -16.12
N GLU A 84 3.60 -2.59 -16.91
CA GLU A 84 3.35 -3.05 -18.28
C GLU A 84 2.51 -4.34 -18.30
N PHE A 85 2.70 -5.24 -17.33
CA PHE A 85 1.82 -6.38 -17.13
C PHE A 85 0.46 -5.92 -16.58
N LEU A 86 0.45 -5.03 -15.59
CA LEU A 86 -0.79 -4.52 -15.00
C LEU A 86 -1.71 -3.87 -16.04
N LYS A 87 -1.20 -3.22 -17.06
CA LYS A 87 -2.01 -2.65 -18.16
C LYS A 87 -2.85 -3.69 -18.90
N GLU A 88 -2.35 -4.90 -19.03
CA GLU A 88 -3.06 -6.01 -19.68
C GLU A 88 -3.94 -6.77 -18.66
N PHE A 89 -3.46 -6.92 -17.44
CA PHE A 89 -4.11 -7.70 -16.39
C PHE A 89 -5.34 -7.00 -15.78
N LEU A 90 -5.24 -5.70 -15.46
CA LEU A 90 -6.31 -5.01 -14.71
C LEU A 90 -7.63 -4.90 -15.49
N PRO A 91 -7.66 -4.66 -16.81
CA PRO A 91 -8.90 -4.72 -17.59
C PRO A 91 -9.59 -6.08 -17.49
N GLU A 92 -8.83 -7.18 -17.52
CA GLU A 92 -9.37 -8.53 -17.42
C GLU A 92 -9.86 -8.83 -15.99
N LEU A 93 -9.12 -8.37 -14.99
CA LEU A 93 -9.52 -8.50 -13.58
C LEU A 93 -10.84 -7.73 -13.31
N LYS A 94 -11.03 -6.56 -13.89
CA LYS A 94 -12.28 -5.78 -13.78
C LYS A 94 -13.49 -6.51 -14.36
N LYS A 95 -13.33 -7.39 -15.35
CA LYS A 95 -14.43 -8.22 -15.89
C LYS A 95 -14.98 -9.22 -14.85
N LEU A 96 -14.21 -9.55 -13.82
CA LEU A 96 -14.66 -10.37 -12.69
C LEU A 96 -15.51 -9.57 -11.67
N ASN A 97 -15.80 -8.29 -11.96
CA ASN A 97 -16.54 -7.39 -11.08
C ASN A 97 -15.94 -7.20 -9.68
N LEU A 98 -14.62 -7.29 -9.58
CA LEU A 98 -13.86 -7.09 -8.35
C LEU A 98 -13.33 -5.64 -8.26
N LYS A 99 -13.36 -5.06 -7.07
CA LYS A 99 -12.64 -3.81 -6.80
C LYS A 99 -11.16 -4.05 -6.76
N ILE A 100 -10.37 -3.11 -7.26
CA ILE A 100 -8.92 -3.16 -7.28
C ILE A 100 -8.38 -2.17 -6.26
N TYR A 101 -7.63 -2.69 -5.29
CA TYR A 101 -6.96 -1.97 -4.24
C TYR A 101 -5.46 -1.99 -4.50
N LEU A 102 -4.83 -0.83 -4.61
CA LEU A 102 -3.40 -0.69 -4.86
C LEU A 102 -2.68 -0.25 -3.59
N GLU A 103 -1.75 -1.06 -3.10
CA GLU A 103 -0.76 -0.67 -2.09
C GLU A 103 0.52 -0.26 -2.80
N THR A 104 0.97 0.98 -2.56
CA THR A 104 2.09 1.55 -3.31
C THR A 104 2.92 2.52 -2.46
N ASN A 105 4.21 2.61 -2.75
CA ASN A 105 5.09 3.60 -2.14
C ASN A 105 4.95 5.01 -2.74
N GLY A 106 4.10 5.19 -3.75
CA GLY A 106 3.78 6.48 -4.34
C GLY A 106 4.91 7.16 -5.12
N THR A 107 5.94 6.43 -5.54
CA THR A 107 7.13 7.05 -6.20
C THR A 107 7.17 6.86 -7.71
N MET A 108 6.14 6.22 -8.29
CA MET A 108 6.09 5.89 -9.72
C MET A 108 4.88 6.54 -10.44
N PRO A 109 4.73 7.89 -10.46
CA PRO A 109 3.55 8.55 -11.03
C PRO A 109 3.36 8.21 -12.51
N LYS A 110 4.42 8.10 -13.33
CA LYS A 110 4.32 7.75 -14.75
C LYS A 110 3.79 6.33 -15.00
N ALA A 111 4.08 5.39 -14.11
CA ALA A 111 3.54 4.04 -14.18
C ALA A 111 2.05 4.03 -13.77
N LEU A 112 1.70 4.80 -12.72
CA LEU A 112 0.33 4.95 -12.26
C LEU A 112 -0.59 5.49 -13.36
N GLU A 113 -0.18 6.53 -14.11
CA GLU A 113 -0.95 7.09 -15.24
C GLU A 113 -1.43 6.04 -16.25
N LYS A 114 -0.69 4.93 -16.38
CA LYS A 114 -1.01 3.86 -17.33
C LYS A 114 -2.08 2.90 -16.85
N VAL A 115 -2.39 2.90 -15.56
CA VAL A 115 -3.24 1.89 -14.91
C VAL A 115 -4.32 2.48 -14.00
N ILE A 116 -4.27 3.79 -13.69
CA ILE A 116 -5.14 4.42 -12.69
C ILE A 116 -6.63 4.27 -13.00
N ASP A 117 -7.03 4.22 -14.26
CA ASP A 117 -8.43 4.09 -14.66
C ASP A 117 -9.09 2.81 -14.10
N PHE A 118 -8.30 1.76 -13.90
CA PHE A 118 -8.78 0.47 -13.39
C PHE A 118 -8.72 0.34 -11.86
N ILE A 119 -8.03 1.25 -11.17
CA ILE A 119 -7.85 1.21 -9.71
C ILE A 119 -9.02 1.93 -9.03
N ASP A 120 -9.58 1.28 -8.01
CA ASP A 120 -10.70 1.83 -7.23
C ASP A 120 -10.21 2.49 -5.94
N ILE A 121 -9.23 1.88 -5.25
CA ILE A 121 -8.73 2.33 -3.95
C ILE A 121 -7.21 2.39 -4.00
N VAL A 122 -6.64 3.47 -3.47
CA VAL A 122 -5.19 3.66 -3.38
C VAL A 122 -4.78 3.81 -1.92
N SER A 123 -4.00 2.85 -1.43
CA SER A 123 -3.28 2.90 -0.16
C SER A 123 -1.85 3.37 -0.44
N MET A 124 -1.61 4.65 -0.28
CA MET A 124 -0.31 5.24 -0.56
C MET A 124 0.53 5.31 0.71
N ASP A 125 1.72 4.74 0.68
CA ASP A 125 2.65 4.77 1.81
C ASP A 125 3.60 5.98 1.69
N PHE A 126 3.40 6.98 2.55
CA PHE A 126 4.33 8.09 2.72
C PHE A 126 5.60 7.59 3.39
N LYS A 127 6.59 7.20 2.60
CA LYS A 127 7.88 6.73 3.09
C LYS A 127 8.68 7.89 3.67
N LEU A 128 8.97 7.81 4.97
CA LEU A 128 9.76 8.82 5.68
C LEU A 128 11.25 8.47 5.60
N ASP A 129 12.11 9.42 5.29
CA ASP A 129 13.56 9.19 5.30
C ASP A 129 14.09 8.82 6.68
N SER A 130 13.48 9.36 7.75
CA SER A 130 13.84 9.03 9.12
C SER A 130 13.75 7.53 9.43
N SER A 131 12.69 6.84 8.94
CA SER A 131 12.46 5.43 9.18
C SER A 131 12.88 4.52 8.02
N ALA A 132 12.75 4.96 6.77
CA ALA A 132 12.99 4.15 5.57
C ALA A 132 14.40 4.32 4.98
N LYS A 133 15.12 5.42 5.31
CA LYS A 133 16.48 5.73 4.81
C LYS A 133 16.59 5.84 3.28
N ILE A 134 15.59 6.45 2.64
CA ILE A 134 15.47 6.51 1.16
C ILE A 134 15.61 7.92 0.59
N GLY A 135 15.90 8.92 1.41
CA GLY A 135 16.00 10.33 1.00
C GLY A 135 14.63 10.99 0.82
N ASP A 136 14.66 12.22 0.27
CA ASP A 136 13.48 13.03 0.02
C ASP A 136 12.75 12.57 -1.25
N ILE A 137 11.46 12.21 -1.11
CA ILE A 137 10.59 11.77 -2.19
C ILE A 137 9.25 12.53 -2.26
N TYR A 138 9.06 13.60 -1.47
CA TYR A 138 7.78 14.31 -1.38
C TYR A 138 7.31 14.89 -2.72
N SER A 139 8.24 15.33 -3.58
CA SER A 139 7.90 15.79 -4.92
C SER A 139 7.32 14.70 -5.83
N LYS A 140 7.72 13.44 -5.61
CA LYS A 140 7.13 12.28 -6.30
C LYS A 140 5.74 11.97 -5.76
N HIS A 141 5.59 12.02 -4.43
CA HIS A 141 4.31 11.86 -3.75
C HIS A 141 3.28 12.90 -4.21
N ASP A 142 3.69 14.17 -4.34
CA ASP A 142 2.82 15.24 -4.84
C ASP A 142 2.29 14.94 -6.25
N LYS A 143 3.19 14.57 -7.18
CA LYS A 143 2.79 14.18 -8.55
C LYS A 143 1.92 12.94 -8.59
N PHE A 144 2.16 11.99 -7.70
CA PHE A 144 1.39 10.76 -7.60
C PHE A 144 -0.04 11.04 -7.14
N LEU A 145 -0.21 11.86 -6.10
CA LEU A 145 -1.51 12.25 -5.57
C LEU A 145 -2.34 13.08 -6.55
N GLU A 146 -1.71 13.92 -7.36
CA GLU A 146 -2.40 14.66 -8.43
C GLU A 146 -3.11 13.73 -9.41
N ILE A 147 -2.50 12.57 -9.73
CA ILE A 147 -3.11 11.56 -10.60
C ILE A 147 -4.27 10.84 -9.90
N CYS A 148 -4.21 10.72 -8.58
CA CYS A 148 -5.19 9.99 -7.79
C CYS A 148 -6.44 10.81 -7.39
N LYS A 149 -6.54 12.09 -7.75
CA LYS A 149 -7.52 13.06 -7.22
C LYS A 149 -9.00 12.61 -7.27
N ASP A 150 -9.36 11.77 -8.23
CA ASP A 150 -10.73 11.28 -8.42
C ASP A 150 -10.93 9.83 -7.90
N LYS A 151 -9.97 9.33 -7.12
CA LYS A 151 -9.99 7.97 -6.56
C LYS A 151 -10.22 7.98 -5.06
N ASP A 152 -10.61 6.85 -4.50
CA ASP A 152 -10.61 6.66 -3.05
C ASP A 152 -9.17 6.46 -2.58
N VAL A 153 -8.58 7.51 -2.03
CA VAL A 153 -7.17 7.57 -1.65
C VAL A 153 -7.03 7.85 -0.17
N PHE A 154 -6.13 7.16 0.47
CA PHE A 154 -5.61 7.54 1.77
C PHE A 154 -4.09 7.36 1.79
N ALA A 155 -3.42 8.12 2.64
CA ALA A 155 -2.00 7.96 2.87
C ALA A 155 -1.74 7.34 4.24
N LYS A 156 -0.83 6.37 4.29
CA LYS A 156 -0.29 5.83 5.55
C LYS A 156 1.18 6.19 5.67
N LEU A 157 1.66 6.34 6.89
CA LEU A 157 3.08 6.53 7.17
C LEU A 157 3.52 5.67 8.34
N VAL A 158 4.60 4.93 8.16
CA VAL A 158 5.26 4.18 9.24
C VAL A 158 6.26 5.10 9.90
N PHE A 159 6.13 5.30 11.22
CA PHE A 159 7.02 6.13 11.99
C PHE A 159 7.65 5.38 13.18
N ASP A 160 8.82 5.82 13.59
CA ASP A 160 9.54 5.34 14.77
C ASP A 160 9.97 6.51 15.67
N GLU A 161 10.88 6.25 16.61
CA GLU A 161 11.40 7.27 17.54
C GLU A 161 12.11 8.44 16.82
N THR A 162 12.58 8.23 15.59
CA THR A 162 13.43 9.16 14.85
C THR A 162 12.68 10.14 13.93
N ILE A 163 11.33 10.03 13.84
CA ILE A 163 10.52 10.92 13.00
C ILE A 163 10.79 12.40 13.29
N ARG A 164 10.96 13.19 12.23
CA ARG A 164 11.37 14.59 12.29
C ARG A 164 10.18 15.53 12.02
N ASN A 165 10.22 16.72 12.62
CA ASN A 165 9.11 17.69 12.49
C ASN A 165 8.83 18.09 11.05
N PHE A 166 9.85 18.28 10.23
CA PHE A 166 9.63 18.64 8.83
C PHE A 166 8.92 17.53 8.03
N GLU A 167 9.17 16.25 8.34
CA GLU A 167 8.46 15.12 7.72
C GLU A 167 6.97 15.13 8.08
N ILE A 168 6.66 15.50 9.33
CA ILE A 168 5.28 15.69 9.79
C ILE A 168 4.61 16.82 8.99
N ASP A 169 5.28 17.94 8.84
CA ASP A 169 4.76 19.09 8.12
C ASP A 169 4.54 18.80 6.63
N GLU A 170 5.47 18.11 5.97
CA GLU A 170 5.33 17.70 4.57
C GLU A 170 4.17 16.73 4.37
N CYS A 171 4.04 15.69 5.21
CA CYS A 171 2.92 14.75 5.13
C CYS A 171 1.57 15.45 5.32
N ILE A 172 1.47 16.36 6.28
CA ILE A 172 0.26 17.15 6.54
C ILE A 172 -0.03 18.09 5.37
N SER A 173 0.98 18.74 4.81
CA SER A 173 0.83 19.64 3.65
C SER A 173 0.23 18.90 2.46
N LEU A 174 0.78 17.73 2.11
CA LEU A 174 0.26 16.90 1.03
C LEU A 174 -1.16 16.40 1.31
N ALA A 175 -1.42 15.91 2.53
CA ALA A 175 -2.75 15.41 2.88
C ALA A 175 -3.82 16.51 2.84
N LYS A 176 -3.49 17.73 3.27
CA LYS A 176 -4.39 18.90 3.16
C LYS A 176 -4.62 19.31 1.72
N LYS A 177 -3.57 19.36 0.90
CA LYS A 177 -3.64 19.74 -0.51
C LYS A 177 -4.62 18.87 -1.28
N TYR A 178 -4.61 17.56 -1.02
CA TYR A 178 -5.45 16.58 -1.71
C TYR A 178 -6.68 16.14 -0.91
N ASN A 179 -6.87 16.68 0.30
CA ASN A 179 -7.98 16.33 1.21
C ASN A 179 -8.13 14.82 1.46
N ILE A 180 -7.02 14.12 1.68
CA ILE A 180 -6.99 12.66 1.89
C ILE A 180 -6.78 12.31 3.37
N PRO A 181 -7.37 11.19 3.86
CA PRO A 181 -7.09 10.67 5.20
C PRO A 181 -5.62 10.33 5.40
N LEU A 182 -5.07 10.67 6.58
CA LEU A 182 -3.76 10.20 7.03
C LEU A 182 -3.90 9.07 8.04
N VAL A 183 -3.11 8.02 7.88
CA VAL A 183 -3.01 6.90 8.82
C VAL A 183 -1.60 6.84 9.38
N LEU A 184 -1.48 7.12 10.66
CA LEU A 184 -0.23 6.99 11.42
C LEU A 184 -0.08 5.54 11.87
N GLN A 185 1.02 4.92 11.49
CA GLN A 185 1.30 3.53 11.79
C GLN A 185 2.62 3.43 12.57
N PRO A 186 2.58 3.15 13.89
CA PRO A 186 3.81 2.93 14.65
C PRO A 186 4.56 1.72 14.10
N LYS A 187 5.89 1.84 13.94
CA LYS A 187 6.75 0.72 13.52
C LYS A 187 6.57 -0.46 14.45
N MET A 188 6.47 -1.65 13.86
CA MET A 188 6.38 -2.93 14.58
C MET A 188 7.73 -3.68 14.52
N ASP A 189 8.00 -4.45 15.57
CA ASP A 189 9.03 -5.48 15.64
C ASP A 189 8.33 -6.81 15.95
N GLY A 190 8.19 -7.67 14.95
CA GLY A 190 7.29 -8.80 15.02
C GLY A 190 5.85 -8.37 15.33
N ASN A 191 5.26 -8.90 16.39
CA ASN A 191 3.92 -8.57 16.89
C ASN A 191 3.90 -7.46 17.98
N LYS A 192 5.02 -6.78 18.21
CA LYS A 192 5.13 -5.73 19.21
C LYS A 192 5.34 -4.36 18.58
N ILE A 193 4.76 -3.34 19.18
CA ILE A 193 5.02 -1.95 18.78
C ILE A 193 6.43 -1.56 19.24
N ALA A 194 7.27 -1.12 18.29
CA ALA A 194 8.66 -0.72 18.52
C ALA A 194 8.82 0.79 18.85
N VAL A 195 7.73 1.47 19.13
CA VAL A 195 7.69 2.91 19.44
C VAL A 195 7.14 3.10 20.85
N SER A 196 7.76 3.97 21.63
CA SER A 196 7.31 4.24 23.01
C SER A 196 5.90 4.86 23.04
N HIS A 197 5.13 4.51 24.06
CA HIS A 197 3.79 5.08 24.27
C HIS A 197 3.78 6.61 24.23
N ASN A 198 4.71 7.24 24.93
CA ASN A 198 4.82 8.71 24.99
C ASN A 198 5.09 9.31 23.60
N LYS A 199 5.91 8.65 22.79
CA LYS A 199 6.19 9.10 21.41
C LYS A 199 4.95 8.97 20.55
N ILE A 200 4.22 7.87 20.64
CA ILE A 200 2.97 7.64 19.88
C ILE A 200 1.97 8.74 20.18
N VAL A 201 1.69 9.00 21.46
CA VAL A 201 0.74 10.06 21.87
C VAL A 201 1.19 11.42 21.40
N LYS A 202 2.48 11.76 21.55
CA LYS A 202 3.05 13.03 21.09
C LYS A 202 2.86 13.20 19.57
N ILE A 203 3.21 12.19 18.77
CA ILE A 203 3.10 12.26 17.32
C ILE A 203 1.63 12.36 16.89
N PHE A 204 0.75 11.56 17.49
CA PHE A 204 -0.68 11.62 17.20
C PHE A 204 -1.26 13.02 17.47
N ASN A 205 -0.94 13.64 18.60
CA ASN A 205 -1.38 15.00 18.92
C ASN A 205 -0.85 16.03 17.92
N LEU A 206 0.44 15.97 17.56
CA LEU A 206 1.04 16.90 16.58
C LEU A 206 0.34 16.84 15.21
N PHE A 207 -0.05 15.64 14.76
CA PHE A 207 -0.78 15.50 13.51
C PHE A 207 -2.22 15.98 13.63
N THR A 208 -2.94 15.56 14.67
CA THR A 208 -4.38 15.88 14.82
C THR A 208 -4.63 17.36 15.11
N GLU A 209 -3.74 18.05 15.82
CA GLU A 209 -3.78 19.50 16.01
C GLU A 209 -3.71 20.28 14.68
N LYS A 210 -2.96 19.74 13.72
CA LYS A 210 -2.77 20.38 12.41
C LYS A 210 -3.71 19.84 11.34
N TYR A 211 -4.15 18.58 11.43
CA TYR A 211 -5.02 17.93 10.44
C TYR A 211 -5.94 16.88 11.08
N HIS A 212 -7.21 17.21 11.22
CA HIS A 212 -8.20 16.36 11.91
C HIS A 212 -8.50 15.03 11.21
N ASN A 213 -8.32 14.94 9.86
CA ASN A 213 -8.53 13.71 9.12
C ASN A 213 -7.33 12.76 9.26
N THR A 214 -6.87 12.60 10.51
CA THR A 214 -5.74 11.73 10.89
C THR A 214 -6.22 10.62 11.83
N ARG A 215 -5.76 9.40 11.61
CA ARG A 215 -6.07 8.23 12.41
C ARG A 215 -4.78 7.54 12.86
N LEU A 216 -4.79 6.95 14.05
CA LEU A 216 -3.73 6.07 14.53
C LEU A 216 -4.20 4.62 14.37
N ILE A 217 -3.55 3.87 13.50
CA ILE A 217 -3.94 2.49 13.18
C ILE A 217 -2.67 1.64 13.11
N GLY A 218 -2.57 0.60 13.96
CA GLY A 218 -1.47 -0.37 13.92
C GLY A 218 -1.67 -1.44 12.85
N GLN A 219 -0.67 -2.31 12.69
CA GLN A 219 -0.74 -3.49 11.81
C GLN A 219 -1.51 -4.62 12.52
N VAL A 220 -2.82 -4.65 12.33
CA VAL A 220 -3.73 -5.57 13.06
C VAL A 220 -3.47 -7.03 12.72
N HIS A 221 -3.09 -7.32 11.47
CA HIS A 221 -2.74 -8.69 11.06
C HIS A 221 -1.58 -9.27 11.89
N LYS A 222 -0.60 -8.45 12.31
CA LYS A 222 0.52 -8.88 13.16
C LYS A 222 0.07 -9.24 14.59
N PHE A 223 -0.99 -8.59 15.11
CA PHE A 223 -1.53 -8.93 16.43
C PHE A 223 -2.33 -10.22 16.43
N PHE A 224 -2.97 -10.55 15.31
CA PHE A 224 -3.75 -11.79 15.17
C PHE A 224 -2.93 -12.97 14.63
N ASP A 225 -1.65 -12.76 14.33
CA ASP A 225 -0.77 -13.75 13.69
C ASP A 225 -1.37 -14.33 12.40
N ILE A 226 -1.92 -13.44 11.57
CA ILE A 226 -2.47 -13.74 10.25
C ILE A 226 -1.68 -13.03 9.16
N ARG A 227 -1.75 -13.57 7.96
CA ARG A 227 -1.10 -12.96 6.80
C ARG A 227 -1.77 -11.66 6.41
#